data_e4c84ba8702a8ebe62accdd83d4dffc7
#
_entry.id   e4c84ba8702a8ebe62accdd83d4dffc7
#
_cell.length_a   1.000
_cell.length_b   1.000
_cell.length_c   1.000
_cell.angle_alpha   90.00
_cell.angle_beta   90.00
_cell.angle_gamma   90.00
#
_symmetry.space_group_name_H-M   'P 1'
#
loop_
_entity.id
_entity.type
_entity.pdbx_description
1 polymer ?
#
loop_
_entity_poly.entity_id
_entity_poly.type
_entity_poly.pdbx_seq_one_letter_code
_entity_poly.pdbx_strand_id
1 'polypeptide(L)'
;MLVGYARVSTTEQVLDLQTDALVSAGCKKIFSDTISGSKSDRPGLTQALEFCREGDTFVVWKLDRLGRSLKHLIETVEDLKNRGIGFKSIQEAIDTSTSTGKLYFHVFCALAEFERDLIRERTLAGLEAARVRGRKGGRRRVISERKIQAGVELALDKNRTVGEICETLGINAGSYYRYIHPRLKQQQKQTV
;
A
#
# COMPACT_ATOMS: atom_id res chain seq x y z
N MET A 1 12.69 -11.38 -28.86
CA MET A 1 12.72 -12.55 -27.92
C MET A 1 11.70 -12.37 -26.80
N LEU A 2 11.44 -13.41 -25.94
CA LEU A 2 10.59 -13.25 -24.77
C LEU A 2 11.45 -12.98 -23.53
N VAL A 3 11.16 -11.87 -22.82
CA VAL A 3 11.85 -11.42 -21.60
C VAL A 3 10.85 -11.44 -20.47
N GLY A 4 11.09 -12.29 -19.47
CA GLY A 4 10.19 -12.49 -18.34
C GLY A 4 10.53 -11.59 -17.14
N TYR A 5 9.49 -11.20 -16.38
CA TYR A 5 9.65 -10.53 -15.09
C TYR A 5 8.76 -11.19 -14.03
N ALA A 6 9.37 -11.52 -12.89
CA ALA A 6 8.69 -12.08 -11.72
C ALA A 6 8.82 -11.15 -10.51
N ARG A 7 7.80 -11.11 -9.64
CA ARG A 7 7.83 -10.32 -8.41
C ARG A 7 7.16 -11.06 -7.26
N VAL A 8 7.87 -11.16 -6.14
CA VAL A 8 7.35 -11.79 -4.91
C VAL A 8 7.52 -10.88 -3.70
N SER A 9 6.69 -11.11 -2.69
CA SER A 9 6.76 -10.34 -1.44
C SER A 9 7.68 -10.97 -0.40
N THR A 10 7.73 -12.32 -0.26
CA THR A 10 8.54 -12.99 0.80
C THR A 10 8.64 -14.51 0.71
N THR A 11 7.97 -15.20 -0.21
CA THR A 11 7.93 -16.67 -0.19
C THR A 11 8.56 -17.26 -1.45
N GLU A 12 9.60 -18.08 -1.31
CA GLU A 12 10.32 -18.76 -2.40
C GLU A 12 9.37 -19.55 -3.30
N GLN A 13 8.43 -20.30 -2.74
CA GLN A 13 7.46 -21.12 -3.50
C GLN A 13 6.64 -20.34 -4.54
N VAL A 14 6.31 -19.05 -4.28
CA VAL A 14 5.55 -18.21 -5.22
C VAL A 14 6.46 -17.69 -6.34
N LEU A 15 7.76 -17.56 -6.10
CA LEU A 15 8.72 -17.18 -7.13
C LEU A 15 8.92 -18.32 -8.13
N ASP A 16 9.08 -19.54 -7.63
CA ASP A 16 9.29 -20.74 -8.46
C ASP A 16 8.09 -20.94 -9.41
N LEU A 17 6.87 -20.82 -8.90
CA LEU A 17 5.66 -20.94 -9.73
C LEU A 17 5.60 -19.88 -10.85
N GLN A 18 5.99 -18.63 -10.56
CA GLN A 18 6.05 -17.59 -11.59
C GLN A 18 7.16 -17.84 -12.60
N THR A 19 8.34 -18.25 -12.11
CA THR A 19 9.50 -18.54 -12.95
C THR A 19 9.22 -19.72 -13.89
N ASP A 20 8.63 -20.81 -13.38
CA ASP A 20 8.25 -21.98 -14.16
C ASP A 20 7.22 -21.62 -15.24
N ALA A 21 6.23 -20.79 -14.92
CA ALA A 21 5.25 -20.31 -15.90
C ALA A 21 5.90 -19.44 -16.99
N LEU A 22 6.86 -18.58 -16.63
CA LEU A 22 7.61 -17.77 -17.59
C LEU A 22 8.54 -18.62 -18.47
N VAL A 23 9.20 -19.62 -17.91
CA VAL A 23 10.01 -20.59 -18.67
C VAL A 23 9.13 -21.38 -19.63
N SER A 24 7.99 -21.90 -19.16
CA SER A 24 7.02 -22.63 -19.98
C SER A 24 6.44 -21.78 -21.10
N ALA A 25 6.29 -20.46 -20.89
CA ALA A 25 5.89 -19.50 -21.91
C ALA A 25 6.99 -19.20 -22.95
N GLY A 26 8.21 -19.73 -22.75
CA GLY A 26 9.34 -19.58 -23.68
C GLY A 26 10.23 -18.36 -23.39
N CYS A 27 10.18 -17.77 -22.20
CA CYS A 27 11.07 -16.67 -21.81
C CYS A 27 12.53 -17.16 -21.77
N LYS A 28 13.40 -16.48 -22.52
CA LYS A 28 14.84 -16.82 -22.58
C LYS A 28 15.66 -16.10 -21.50
N LYS A 29 15.18 -14.99 -21.00
CA LYS A 29 15.76 -14.23 -19.90
C LYS A 29 14.67 -13.84 -18.92
N ILE A 30 14.90 -14.07 -17.63
CA ILE A 30 13.94 -13.74 -16.57
C ILE A 30 14.68 -12.87 -15.55
N PHE A 31 14.05 -11.77 -15.19
CA PHE A 31 14.46 -10.87 -14.12
C PHE A 31 13.47 -10.98 -12.97
N SER A 32 13.92 -10.78 -11.74
CA SER A 32 13.07 -10.89 -10.58
C SER A 32 13.37 -9.84 -9.53
N ASP A 33 12.34 -9.46 -8.78
CA ASP A 33 12.45 -8.64 -7.58
C ASP A 33 11.79 -9.36 -6.40
N THR A 34 12.51 -9.39 -5.27
CA THR A 34 11.96 -9.80 -3.98
C THR A 34 11.74 -8.54 -3.14
N ILE A 35 10.47 -8.17 -2.90
CA ILE A 35 10.11 -6.95 -2.20
C ILE A 35 9.67 -7.29 -0.78
N SER A 36 10.51 -6.99 0.22
CA SER A 36 10.16 -7.07 1.63
C SER A 36 9.76 -5.68 2.16
N GLY A 37 8.53 -5.55 2.66
CA GLY A 37 8.07 -4.36 3.38
C GLY A 37 8.00 -3.06 2.55
N SER A 38 8.50 -1.96 3.09
CA SER A 38 8.35 -0.60 2.54
C SER A 38 9.30 -0.24 1.39
N LYS A 39 10.24 -1.11 1.01
CA LYS A 39 11.18 -0.83 -0.08
C LYS A 39 10.47 -0.83 -1.42
N SER A 40 10.48 0.33 -2.07
CA SER A 40 9.78 0.56 -3.33
C SER A 40 10.62 0.29 -4.57
N ASP A 41 11.92 0.07 -4.43
CA ASP A 41 12.84 -0.12 -5.55
C ASP A 41 12.66 -1.49 -6.21
N ARG A 42 12.67 -1.49 -7.52
CA ARG A 42 12.54 -2.66 -8.38
C ARG A 42 13.70 -2.72 -9.39
N PRO A 43 14.92 -2.99 -8.91
CA PRO A 43 16.08 -3.04 -9.80
C PRO A 43 15.92 -4.10 -10.89
N GLY A 44 15.28 -5.24 -10.59
CA GLY A 44 15.01 -6.27 -11.58
C GLY A 44 14.04 -5.83 -12.67
N LEU A 45 13.00 -5.07 -12.33
CA LEU A 45 12.10 -4.49 -13.33
C LEU A 45 12.83 -3.47 -14.23
N THR A 46 13.61 -2.58 -13.63
CA THR A 46 14.39 -1.59 -14.37
C THR A 46 15.35 -2.28 -15.34
N GLN A 47 16.11 -3.27 -14.86
CA GLN A 47 17.02 -4.05 -15.71
C GLN A 47 16.28 -4.81 -16.82
N ALA A 48 15.11 -5.38 -16.52
CA ALA A 48 14.30 -6.07 -17.52
C ALA A 48 13.81 -5.13 -18.63
N LEU A 49 13.34 -3.94 -18.25
CA LEU A 49 12.90 -2.92 -19.20
C LEU A 49 14.06 -2.37 -20.04
N GLU A 50 15.23 -2.14 -19.45
CA GLU A 50 16.43 -1.69 -20.15
C GLU A 50 17.00 -2.78 -21.08
N PHE A 51 16.86 -4.03 -20.72
CA PHE A 51 17.33 -5.17 -21.50
C PHE A 51 16.50 -5.38 -22.78
N CYS A 52 15.20 -5.09 -22.74
CA CYS A 52 14.30 -5.26 -23.87
C CYS A 52 14.62 -4.29 -25.00
N ARG A 53 14.57 -4.81 -26.23
CA ARG A 53 14.80 -4.09 -27.49
C ARG A 53 13.54 -4.13 -28.36
N GLU A 54 13.50 -3.28 -29.37
CA GLU A 54 12.45 -3.31 -30.39
C GLU A 54 12.27 -4.72 -30.96
N GLY A 55 11.04 -5.18 -31.10
CA GLY A 55 10.68 -6.53 -31.54
C GLY A 55 10.71 -7.60 -30.45
N ASP A 56 11.15 -7.28 -29.21
CA ASP A 56 11.02 -8.17 -28.07
C ASP A 56 9.60 -8.15 -27.49
N THR A 57 9.29 -9.14 -26.65
CA THR A 57 8.03 -9.17 -25.89
C THR A 57 8.35 -9.29 -24.40
N PHE A 58 7.87 -8.34 -23.62
CA PHE A 58 7.95 -8.33 -22.17
C PHE A 58 6.83 -9.17 -21.57
N VAL A 59 7.16 -10.17 -20.76
CA VAL A 59 6.21 -11.17 -20.26
C VAL A 59 6.12 -11.14 -18.76
N VAL A 60 4.91 -11.10 -18.21
CA VAL A 60 4.65 -11.25 -16.77
C VAL A 60 3.69 -12.41 -16.53
N TRP A 61 3.77 -13.01 -15.36
CA TRP A 61 2.82 -14.04 -14.95
C TRP A 61 1.42 -13.47 -14.76
N LYS A 62 1.32 -12.28 -14.11
CA LYS A 62 0.09 -11.55 -13.81
C LYS A 62 0.32 -10.03 -13.91
N LEU A 63 -0.71 -9.27 -14.27
CA LEU A 63 -0.65 -7.80 -14.37
C LEU A 63 -0.25 -7.14 -13.05
N ASP A 64 -0.69 -7.67 -11.90
CA ASP A 64 -0.36 -7.16 -10.57
C ASP A 64 1.13 -7.31 -10.22
N ARG A 65 1.87 -8.16 -10.93
CA ARG A 65 3.33 -8.27 -10.78
C ARG A 65 4.06 -7.09 -11.41
N LEU A 66 3.54 -6.52 -12.49
CA LEU A 66 4.11 -5.37 -13.17
C LEU A 66 3.73 -4.04 -12.48
N GLY A 67 2.44 -3.76 -12.37
CA GLY A 67 1.93 -2.49 -11.85
C GLY A 67 1.90 -2.42 -10.32
N ARG A 68 2.24 -1.25 -9.74
CA ARG A 68 1.91 -0.90 -8.34
C ARG A 68 0.55 -0.25 -8.23
N SER A 69 0.10 0.31 -9.31
CA SER A 69 -1.22 0.91 -9.51
C SER A 69 -1.61 0.71 -10.96
N LEU A 70 -2.89 0.83 -11.24
CA LEU A 70 -3.40 0.76 -12.60
C LEU A 70 -2.74 1.81 -13.50
N LYS A 71 -2.57 3.04 -13.00
CA LYS A 71 -1.88 4.10 -13.73
C LYS A 71 -0.45 3.69 -14.12
N HIS A 72 0.34 3.20 -13.17
CA HIS A 72 1.71 2.74 -13.44
C HIS A 72 1.74 1.56 -14.43
N LEU A 73 0.74 0.66 -14.39
CA LEU A 73 0.62 -0.44 -15.36
C LEU A 73 0.42 0.09 -16.77
N ILE A 74 -0.54 1.02 -16.94
CA ILE A 74 -0.84 1.64 -18.24
C ILE A 74 0.39 2.36 -18.78
N GLU A 75 1.01 3.24 -17.98
CA GLU A 75 2.21 4.00 -18.36
C GLU A 75 3.35 3.08 -18.80
N THR A 76 3.58 1.97 -18.07
CA THR A 76 4.63 1.01 -18.42
C THR A 76 4.34 0.29 -19.74
N VAL A 77 3.09 -0.14 -19.97
CA VAL A 77 2.71 -0.82 -21.22
C VAL A 77 2.72 0.14 -22.41
N GLU A 78 2.37 1.41 -22.21
CA GLU A 78 2.48 2.44 -23.25
C GLU A 78 3.95 2.74 -23.59
N ASP A 79 4.85 2.81 -22.60
CA ASP A 79 6.29 2.97 -22.84
C ASP A 79 6.84 1.80 -23.66
N LEU A 80 6.51 0.57 -23.28
CA LEU A 80 6.89 -0.63 -24.06
C LEU A 80 6.40 -0.54 -25.50
N LYS A 81 5.15 -0.15 -25.70
CA LYS A 81 4.57 0.05 -27.06
C LYS A 81 5.31 1.11 -27.86
N ASN A 82 5.64 2.26 -27.25
CA ASN A 82 6.35 3.36 -27.91
C ASN A 82 7.78 2.96 -28.32
N ARG A 83 8.37 1.99 -27.58
CA ARG A 83 9.68 1.40 -27.89
C ARG A 83 9.60 0.20 -28.83
N GLY A 84 8.42 -0.13 -29.40
CA GLY A 84 8.23 -1.27 -30.27
C GLY A 84 8.33 -2.64 -29.58
N ILE A 85 8.12 -2.69 -28.24
CA ILE A 85 8.17 -3.90 -27.43
C ILE A 85 6.75 -4.39 -27.16
N GLY A 86 6.47 -5.68 -27.45
CA GLY A 86 5.21 -6.31 -27.09
C GLY A 86 5.09 -6.54 -25.60
N PHE A 87 3.86 -6.60 -25.09
CA PHE A 87 3.59 -6.96 -23.69
C PHE A 87 2.67 -8.18 -23.62
N LYS A 88 2.97 -9.13 -22.73
CA LYS A 88 2.16 -10.33 -22.51
C LYS A 88 1.95 -10.62 -21.03
N SER A 89 0.71 -10.87 -20.63
CA SER A 89 0.35 -11.43 -19.32
C SER A 89 -0.20 -12.83 -19.49
N ILE A 90 0.38 -13.79 -18.74
CA ILE A 90 0.04 -15.22 -18.91
C ILE A 90 -1.34 -15.51 -18.33
N GLN A 91 -1.61 -15.08 -17.11
CA GLN A 91 -2.84 -15.41 -16.38
C GLN A 91 -4.08 -14.75 -17.00
N GLU A 92 -3.98 -13.51 -17.40
CA GLU A 92 -5.09 -12.78 -18.05
C GLU A 92 -5.19 -13.07 -19.55
N ALA A 93 -4.28 -13.88 -20.12
CA ALA A 93 -4.20 -14.21 -21.55
C ALA A 93 -4.17 -12.96 -22.45
N ILE A 94 -3.52 -11.89 -21.98
CA ILE A 94 -3.37 -10.63 -22.73
C ILE A 94 -2.06 -10.66 -23.50
N ASP A 95 -2.14 -10.31 -24.80
CA ASP A 95 -0.97 -10.17 -25.68
C ASP A 95 -1.14 -8.92 -26.56
N THR A 96 -0.41 -7.85 -26.21
CA THR A 96 -0.53 -6.56 -26.88
C THR A 96 0.19 -6.52 -28.25
N SER A 97 0.84 -7.59 -28.67
CA SER A 97 1.36 -7.71 -30.04
C SER A 97 0.24 -7.80 -31.08
N THR A 98 -0.95 -8.27 -30.66
CA THR A 98 -2.15 -8.37 -31.49
C THR A 98 -3.12 -7.19 -31.26
N SER A 99 -3.89 -6.81 -32.27
CA SER A 99 -4.93 -5.78 -32.14
C SER A 99 -6.01 -6.15 -31.12
N THR A 100 -6.41 -7.43 -31.09
CA THR A 100 -7.37 -7.97 -30.13
C THR A 100 -6.83 -7.91 -28.69
N GLY A 101 -5.57 -8.28 -28.48
CA GLY A 101 -4.94 -8.20 -27.16
C GLY A 101 -4.76 -6.77 -26.65
N LYS A 102 -4.52 -5.81 -27.56
CA LYS A 102 -4.53 -4.37 -27.21
C LYS A 102 -5.91 -3.94 -26.72
N LEU A 103 -6.96 -4.32 -27.42
CA LEU A 103 -8.34 -4.04 -27.01
C LEU A 103 -8.63 -4.65 -25.63
N TYR A 104 -8.31 -5.93 -25.43
CA TYR A 104 -8.52 -6.60 -24.14
C TYR A 104 -7.76 -5.93 -23.00
N PHE A 105 -6.52 -5.47 -23.24
CA PHE A 105 -5.75 -4.73 -22.23
C PHE A 105 -6.47 -3.44 -21.82
N HIS A 106 -6.96 -2.64 -22.77
CA HIS A 106 -7.68 -1.40 -22.46
C HIS A 106 -9.01 -1.66 -21.76
N VAL A 107 -9.77 -2.67 -22.16
CA VAL A 107 -11.02 -3.07 -21.51
C VAL A 107 -10.74 -3.53 -20.07
N PHE A 108 -9.71 -4.35 -19.87
CA PHE A 108 -9.31 -4.80 -18.53
C PHE A 108 -8.92 -3.63 -17.63
N CYS A 109 -8.14 -2.68 -18.15
CA CYS A 109 -7.77 -1.48 -17.41
C CYS A 109 -8.99 -0.64 -17.00
N ALA A 110 -9.94 -0.42 -17.93
CA ALA A 110 -11.16 0.31 -17.64
C ALA A 110 -12.04 -0.39 -16.58
N LEU A 111 -12.14 -1.73 -16.66
CA LEU A 111 -12.89 -2.52 -15.68
C LEU A 111 -12.23 -2.45 -14.28
N ALA A 112 -10.90 -2.58 -14.21
CA ALA A 112 -10.16 -2.50 -12.95
C ALA A 112 -10.25 -1.10 -12.31
N GLU A 113 -10.30 -0.03 -13.10
CA GLU A 113 -10.56 1.33 -12.62
C GLU A 113 -11.98 1.47 -12.06
N PHE A 114 -12.96 0.99 -12.79
CA PHE A 114 -14.36 0.99 -12.36
C PHE A 114 -14.57 0.22 -11.05
N GLU A 115 -14.01 -1.00 -10.92
CA GLU A 115 -14.09 -1.77 -9.67
C GLU A 115 -13.46 -1.03 -8.49
N ARG A 116 -12.32 -0.37 -8.71
CA ARG A 116 -11.66 0.43 -7.68
C ARG A 116 -12.53 1.61 -7.23
N ASP A 117 -13.16 2.30 -8.16
CA ASP A 117 -14.04 3.43 -7.86
C ASP A 117 -15.29 2.99 -7.09
N LEU A 118 -15.90 1.87 -7.46
CA LEU A 118 -17.00 1.27 -6.70
C LEU A 118 -16.61 0.92 -5.27
N ILE A 119 -15.42 0.33 -5.06
CA ILE A 119 -14.91 0.02 -3.71
C ILE A 119 -14.72 1.30 -2.91
N ARG A 120 -14.18 2.35 -3.54
CA ARG A 120 -13.97 3.65 -2.92
C ARG A 120 -15.29 4.30 -2.51
N GLU A 121 -16.28 4.32 -3.38
CA GLU A 121 -17.62 4.85 -3.10
C GLU A 121 -18.28 4.11 -1.93
N ARG A 122 -18.27 2.78 -1.95
CA ARG A 122 -18.82 1.97 -0.85
C ARG A 122 -18.11 2.24 0.48
N THR A 123 -16.78 2.40 0.43
CA THR A 123 -15.97 2.70 1.62
C THR A 123 -16.34 4.08 2.20
N LEU A 124 -16.46 5.10 1.35
CA LEU A 124 -16.82 6.45 1.76
C LEU A 124 -18.24 6.48 2.36
N ALA A 125 -19.22 5.85 1.70
CA ALA A 125 -20.58 5.74 2.22
C ALA A 125 -20.62 5.00 3.57
N GLY A 126 -19.86 3.91 3.71
CA GLY A 126 -19.71 3.18 4.98
C GLY A 126 -19.10 4.02 6.10
N LEU A 127 -18.06 4.82 5.80
CA LEU A 127 -17.44 5.73 6.75
C LEU A 127 -18.39 6.86 7.17
N GLU A 128 -19.16 7.39 6.24
CA GLU A 128 -20.16 8.43 6.53
C GLU A 128 -21.28 7.88 7.43
N ALA A 129 -21.84 6.72 7.10
CA ALA A 129 -22.82 6.05 7.94
C ALA A 129 -22.27 5.71 9.34
N ALA A 130 -20.99 5.35 9.46
CA ALA A 130 -20.35 5.13 10.75
C ALA A 130 -20.21 6.43 11.55
N ARG A 131 -19.88 7.55 10.90
CA ARG A 131 -19.79 8.88 11.53
C ARG A 131 -21.14 9.36 12.05
N VAL A 132 -22.20 9.19 11.28
CA VAL A 132 -23.59 9.52 11.69
C VAL A 132 -23.99 8.73 12.93
N ARG A 133 -23.55 7.47 13.06
CA ARG A 133 -23.75 6.63 14.26
C ARG A 133 -22.78 6.93 15.41
N GLY A 134 -22.02 8.03 15.36
CA GLY A 134 -21.07 8.45 16.39
C GLY A 134 -19.78 7.61 16.43
N ARG A 135 -19.57 6.69 15.50
CA ARG A 135 -18.34 5.89 15.43
C ARG A 135 -17.25 6.70 14.76
N LYS A 136 -16.29 7.20 15.56
CA LYS A 136 -15.10 7.89 15.06
C LYS A 136 -14.03 6.87 14.77
N GLY A 137 -13.55 6.82 13.53
CA GLY A 137 -12.37 6.04 13.16
C GLY A 137 -11.11 6.62 13.79
N GLY A 138 -10.01 5.91 13.67
CA GLY A 138 -8.69 6.30 14.18
C GLY A 138 -8.13 5.33 15.21
N ARG A 139 -6.88 5.58 15.62
CA ARG A 139 -6.20 4.76 16.63
C ARG A 139 -6.93 4.90 17.98
N ARG A 140 -7.25 3.78 18.62
CA ARG A 140 -7.84 3.78 19.96
C ARG A 140 -6.94 4.56 20.92
N ARG A 141 -7.56 5.33 21.84
CA ARG A 141 -6.82 6.02 22.89
C ARG A 141 -6.05 5.00 23.72
N VAL A 142 -4.76 5.24 23.88
CA VAL A 142 -3.88 4.36 24.66
C VAL A 142 -4.16 4.51 26.16
N ILE A 143 -4.77 5.64 26.56
CA ILE A 143 -5.03 6.00 27.95
C ILE A 143 -6.55 6.03 28.21
N SER A 144 -6.99 5.35 29.28
CA SER A 144 -8.40 5.35 29.69
C SER A 144 -8.79 6.67 30.33
N GLU A 145 -10.07 7.00 30.29
CA GLU A 145 -10.62 8.20 30.93
C GLU A 145 -10.31 8.26 32.43
N ARG A 146 -10.37 7.10 33.11
CA ARG A 146 -10.00 6.98 34.54
C ARG A 146 -8.56 7.37 34.77
N LYS A 147 -7.62 6.93 33.93
CA LYS A 147 -6.19 7.32 34.07
C LYS A 147 -5.98 8.81 33.79
N ILE A 148 -6.77 9.40 32.85
CA ILE A 148 -6.68 10.83 32.59
C ILE A 148 -7.13 11.62 33.84
N GLN A 149 -8.23 11.22 34.44
CA GLN A 149 -8.78 11.88 35.62
C GLN A 149 -7.84 11.78 36.83
N ALA A 150 -7.34 10.58 37.09
CA ALA A 150 -6.31 10.37 38.12
C ALA A 150 -5.04 11.21 37.84
N GLY A 151 -4.64 11.35 36.60
CA GLY A 151 -3.51 12.17 36.20
C GLY A 151 -3.73 13.67 36.41
N VAL A 152 -4.94 14.16 36.22
CA VAL A 152 -5.32 15.56 36.55
C VAL A 152 -5.28 15.78 38.06
N GLU A 153 -5.82 14.85 38.85
CA GLU A 153 -5.78 14.93 40.34
C GLU A 153 -4.35 14.93 40.87
N LEU A 154 -3.48 14.03 40.36
CA LEU A 154 -2.07 14.00 40.72
C LEU A 154 -1.32 15.27 40.30
N ALA A 155 -1.70 15.91 39.21
CA ALA A 155 -1.07 17.14 38.70
C ALA A 155 -1.53 18.41 39.42
N LEU A 156 -2.57 18.35 40.26
CA LEU A 156 -2.95 19.44 41.15
C LEU A 156 -2.00 19.56 42.35
N ASP A 157 -1.33 18.48 42.73
CA ASP A 157 -0.28 18.50 43.74
C ASP A 157 1.00 19.10 43.14
N LYS A 158 1.28 20.35 43.53
CA LYS A 158 2.45 21.12 43.07
C LYS A 158 3.81 20.50 43.39
N ASN A 159 3.84 19.54 44.31
CA ASN A 159 5.09 18.88 44.74
C ASN A 159 5.46 17.69 43.82
N ARG A 160 4.57 17.30 42.89
CA ARG A 160 4.82 16.18 41.98
C ARG A 160 5.32 16.66 40.63
N THR A 161 6.36 16.01 40.16
CA THR A 161 6.89 16.21 38.80
C THR A 161 6.08 15.46 37.73
N VAL A 162 6.12 15.95 36.51
CA VAL A 162 5.48 15.25 35.36
C VAL A 162 6.04 13.83 35.20
N GLY A 163 7.33 13.63 35.50
CA GLY A 163 7.97 12.31 35.46
C GLY A 163 7.34 11.33 36.43
N GLU A 164 7.19 11.71 37.70
CA GLU A 164 6.56 10.87 38.72
C GLU A 164 5.11 10.54 38.43
N ILE A 165 4.35 11.50 37.87
CA ILE A 165 2.96 11.27 37.43
C ILE A 165 2.92 10.26 36.29
N CYS A 166 3.82 10.40 35.32
CA CYS A 166 3.90 9.46 34.19
C CYS A 166 4.27 8.04 34.66
N GLU A 167 5.19 7.91 35.57
CA GLU A 167 5.61 6.63 36.16
C GLU A 167 4.47 5.99 36.94
N THR A 168 3.82 6.75 37.85
CA THR A 168 2.67 6.29 38.64
C THR A 168 1.52 5.76 37.76
N LEU A 169 1.25 6.40 36.65
CA LEU A 169 0.17 6.03 35.73
C LEU A 169 0.58 5.02 34.67
N GLY A 170 1.87 4.71 34.52
CA GLY A 170 2.43 3.86 33.47
C GLY A 170 2.14 4.43 32.07
N ILE A 171 2.41 5.72 31.87
CA ILE A 171 2.23 6.43 30.60
C ILE A 171 3.51 7.19 30.22
N ASN A 172 3.67 7.48 28.94
CA ASN A 172 4.76 8.33 28.48
C ASN A 172 4.41 9.83 28.57
N ALA A 173 5.43 10.69 28.59
CA ALA A 173 5.28 12.15 28.66
C ALA A 173 4.41 12.71 27.52
N GLY A 174 4.51 12.14 26.30
CA GLY A 174 3.66 12.53 25.18
C GLY A 174 2.16 12.32 25.44
N SER A 175 1.79 11.25 26.16
CA SER A 175 0.41 11.00 26.59
C SER A 175 -0.05 11.98 27.67
N TYR A 176 0.83 12.34 28.60
CA TYR A 176 0.55 13.35 29.61
C TYR A 176 0.23 14.71 28.99
N TYR A 177 1.10 15.23 28.12
CA TYR A 177 0.88 16.52 27.47
C TYR A 177 -0.30 16.51 26.49
N ARG A 178 -0.63 15.39 25.90
CA ARG A 178 -1.76 15.27 24.96
C ARG A 178 -3.13 15.18 25.63
N TYR A 179 -3.21 14.52 26.80
CA TYR A 179 -4.52 14.19 27.38
C TYR A 179 -4.74 14.80 28.79
N ILE A 180 -3.72 14.92 29.63
CA ILE A 180 -3.84 15.38 31.02
C ILE A 180 -3.64 16.90 31.11
N HIS A 181 -2.54 17.41 30.59
CA HIS A 181 -2.20 18.84 30.67
C HIS A 181 -3.27 19.81 30.12
N PRO A 182 -3.98 19.53 28.98
CA PRO A 182 -5.04 20.42 28.53
C PRO A 182 -6.23 20.48 29.49
N ARG A 183 -6.58 19.36 30.13
CA ARG A 183 -7.67 19.32 31.14
C ARG A 183 -7.31 20.01 32.41
N LEU A 184 -6.07 19.87 32.88
CA LEU A 184 -5.55 20.62 34.02
C LEU A 184 -5.67 22.13 33.79
N LYS A 185 -5.31 22.63 32.61
CA LYS A 185 -5.48 24.05 32.25
C LYS A 185 -6.94 24.49 32.19
N GLN A 186 -7.87 23.62 31.81
CA GLN A 186 -9.30 23.93 31.82
C GLN A 186 -9.86 24.05 33.25
N GLN A 187 -9.48 23.16 34.15
CA GLN A 187 -9.91 23.22 35.53
C GLN A 187 -9.36 24.48 36.27
N GLN A 188 -8.09 24.82 36.02
CA GLN A 188 -7.51 26.03 36.59
C GLN A 188 -8.18 27.33 36.13
N LYS A 189 -8.77 27.35 34.92
CA LYS A 189 -9.53 28.50 34.41
C LYS A 189 -10.97 28.61 34.96
N GLN A 190 -11.52 27.52 35.49
CA GLN A 190 -12.85 27.49 36.09
C GLN A 190 -12.84 27.82 37.57
N THR A 191 -11.68 27.85 38.21
CA THR A 191 -11.51 28.09 39.65
C THR A 191 -11.05 29.54 39.93
N VAL A 192 -10.87 30.35 38.89
CA VAL A 192 -10.62 31.82 38.95
C VAL A 192 -11.86 32.56 38.46
#